data_d8ba12c741a587a14398d155c7a0cdb7
#
_entry.id   d8ba12c741a587a14398d155c7a0cdb7
#
_cell.length_a   1.000
_cell.length_b   1.000
_cell.length_c   1.000
_cell.angle_alpha   90.00
_cell.angle_beta   90.00
_cell.angle_gamma   90.00
#
_symmetry.space_group_name_H-M   'P 1'
#
loop_
_entity.id
_entity.type
_entity.pdbx_description
1 polymer ?
#
loop_
_entity_poly.entity_id
_entity_poly.type
_entity_poly.pdbx_seq_one_letter_code
_entity_poly.pdbx_strand_id
1 'polypeptide(L)'
;YKVVQFLDNPLSYLNYSKFMQEAIIAALNTKAFPNPKVAAVLTDNKGNIKSTGVHHGPGTNHAEIDLLTKTTIDTDDVLYVTLEPCFHADSSPSCAVELLNTSLKNIVIGDKDVDPRTNGKSIELFKNNGLNIQFEYNANNLINPHYLNQKINKNSNTIIGKIASSQNNYIYNDQTEDKYISNDISLALTHILRASVDGIAIGKNTLLIDSPKLDVRNVNIKDSNPIKIVFWGADPNIDSHISKHSDIYFITSFTHQADNVIPILNDNFDLNKLFKNLNINSLLIEGGNYIHKYFTANALYDKFYWFKSTDNIHSGVKLSDEVIESLKNRYKPINKFLLKDNQLTTYT
;
A
#
# COMPACT_ATOMS: atom_id res chain seq x y z
N TYR A 1 -2.86 -15.86 21.07
CA TYR A 1 -2.93 -14.68 20.22
C TYR A 1 -4.27 -14.01 20.47
N LYS A 2 -4.29 -12.85 21.17
CA LYS A 2 -5.49 -12.03 21.24
C LYS A 2 -5.69 -11.41 19.86
N VAL A 3 -6.78 -11.75 19.18
CA VAL A 3 -7.30 -10.94 18.07
C VAL A 3 -7.66 -9.60 18.71
N VAL A 4 -6.89 -8.56 18.46
CA VAL A 4 -7.24 -7.21 18.86
C VAL A 4 -8.44 -6.83 18.00
N GLN A 5 -9.64 -6.90 18.56
CA GLN A 5 -10.81 -6.27 17.95
C GLN A 5 -10.56 -4.76 18.06
N PHE A 6 -10.15 -4.15 16.96
CA PHE A 6 -10.13 -2.71 16.88
C PHE A 6 -11.56 -2.22 17.03
N LEU A 7 -11.82 -1.40 18.04
CA LEU A 7 -13.10 -0.69 18.21
C LEU A 7 -13.38 0.24 17.02
N ASP A 8 -12.29 0.73 16.38
CA ASP A 8 -12.34 1.57 15.17
C ASP A 8 -11.46 0.96 14.07
N ASN A 9 -11.94 0.99 12.83
CA ASN A 9 -11.13 0.62 11.66
C ASN A 9 -9.95 1.62 11.52
N PRO A 10 -8.68 1.16 11.41
CA PRO A 10 -7.51 2.05 11.31
C PRO A 10 -7.60 3.05 10.15
N LEU A 11 -8.33 2.75 9.08
CA LEU A 11 -8.55 3.65 7.95
C LEU A 11 -9.41 4.88 8.32
N SER A 12 -10.19 4.84 9.42
CA SER A 12 -10.95 6.01 9.90
C SER A 12 -10.03 7.18 10.26
N TYR A 13 -8.81 6.89 10.72
CA TYR A 13 -7.79 7.89 11.04
C TYR A 13 -7.16 8.55 9.81
N LEU A 14 -7.44 8.03 8.60
CA LEU A 14 -7.05 8.62 7.32
C LEU A 14 -8.21 9.41 6.67
N ASN A 15 -9.26 9.70 7.42
CA ASN A 15 -10.45 10.46 7.00
C ASN A 15 -11.31 9.78 5.93
N TYR A 16 -11.29 8.46 5.84
CA TYR A 16 -12.24 7.73 4.98
C TYR A 16 -13.56 7.46 5.72
N SER A 17 -14.68 7.58 5.01
CA SER A 17 -15.98 7.12 5.50
C SER A 17 -15.99 5.60 5.70
N LYS A 18 -16.90 5.10 6.54
CA LYS A 18 -17.05 3.66 6.81
C LYS A 18 -17.14 2.83 5.51
N PHE A 19 -17.87 3.31 4.52
CA PHE A 19 -18.10 2.54 3.30
C PHE A 19 -16.93 2.59 2.32
N MET A 20 -16.17 3.68 2.28
CA MET A 20 -14.90 3.73 1.55
C MET A 20 -13.85 2.84 2.22
N GLN A 21 -13.84 2.75 3.55
CA GLN A 21 -12.97 1.81 4.27
C GLN A 21 -13.28 0.35 3.88
N GLU A 22 -14.57 -0.02 3.80
CA GLU A 22 -14.98 -1.36 3.32
C GLU A 22 -14.55 -1.60 1.87
N ALA A 23 -14.70 -0.60 0.99
CA ALA A 23 -14.24 -0.70 -0.39
C ALA A 23 -12.70 -0.88 -0.48
N ILE A 24 -11.93 -0.12 0.31
CA ILE A 24 -10.46 -0.26 0.37
C ILE A 24 -10.07 -1.68 0.81
N ILE A 25 -10.67 -2.20 1.88
CA ILE A 25 -10.39 -3.56 2.37
C ILE A 25 -10.79 -4.62 1.33
N ALA A 26 -11.93 -4.45 0.67
CA ALA A 26 -12.37 -5.37 -0.38
C ALA A 26 -11.39 -5.38 -1.56
N ALA A 27 -10.91 -4.22 -2.02
CA ALA A 27 -9.93 -4.12 -3.09
C ALA A 27 -8.59 -4.78 -2.70
N LEU A 28 -8.10 -4.57 -1.47
CA LEU A 28 -6.86 -5.17 -0.98
C LEU A 28 -6.93 -6.71 -0.86
N ASN A 29 -8.13 -7.27 -0.77
CA ASN A 29 -8.35 -8.72 -0.78
C ASN A 29 -8.35 -9.34 -2.20
N THR A 30 -8.02 -8.58 -3.24
CA THR A 30 -7.96 -9.09 -4.62
C THR A 30 -6.53 -9.24 -5.14
N LYS A 31 -6.36 -10.10 -6.15
CA LYS A 31 -5.12 -10.28 -6.91
C LYS A 31 -5.33 -9.79 -8.35
N ALA A 32 -5.54 -8.48 -8.52
CA ALA A 32 -5.93 -7.91 -9.82
C ALA A 32 -4.76 -7.66 -10.79
N PHE A 33 -3.51 -7.81 -10.35
CA PHE A 33 -2.31 -7.55 -11.17
C PHE A 33 -2.37 -8.22 -12.57
N PRO A 34 -1.97 -7.55 -13.66
CA PRO A 34 -1.38 -6.20 -13.77
C PRO A 34 -2.39 -5.05 -13.71
N ASN A 35 -3.67 -5.32 -13.60
CA ASN A 35 -4.71 -4.30 -13.46
C ASN A 35 -4.70 -3.71 -12.04
N PRO A 36 -5.22 -2.49 -11.84
CA PRO A 36 -5.39 -1.96 -10.49
C PRO A 36 -6.43 -2.78 -9.71
N LYS A 37 -6.19 -2.94 -8.41
CA LYS A 37 -7.17 -3.47 -7.46
C LYS A 37 -8.27 -2.43 -7.28
N VAL A 38 -9.49 -2.75 -7.63
CA VAL A 38 -10.65 -1.85 -7.51
C VAL A 38 -11.78 -2.59 -6.81
N ALA A 39 -12.50 -1.87 -5.95
CA ALA A 39 -13.75 -2.35 -5.37
C ALA A 39 -14.82 -1.27 -5.39
N ALA A 40 -16.07 -1.72 -5.42
CA ALA A 40 -17.28 -0.92 -5.37
C ALA A 40 -18.19 -1.45 -4.26
N VAL A 41 -18.72 -0.57 -3.42
CA VAL A 41 -19.65 -0.88 -2.33
C VAL A 41 -20.93 -0.08 -2.55
N LEU A 42 -22.08 -0.77 -2.64
CA LEU A 42 -23.39 -0.14 -2.75
C LEU A 42 -24.09 -0.17 -1.39
N THR A 43 -24.61 0.98 -0.97
CA THR A 43 -25.40 1.09 0.26
C THR A 43 -26.81 1.57 -0.04
N ASP A 44 -27.77 1.12 0.77
CA ASP A 44 -29.11 1.69 0.79
C ASP A 44 -29.14 3.06 1.52
N ASN A 45 -30.30 3.72 1.48
CA ASN A 45 -30.52 5.01 2.16
C ASN A 45 -30.52 4.93 3.71
N LYS A 46 -30.49 3.71 4.28
CA LYS A 46 -30.33 3.47 5.72
C LYS A 46 -28.90 3.20 6.13
N GLY A 47 -27.96 3.18 5.16
CA GLY A 47 -26.56 2.86 5.40
C GLY A 47 -26.27 1.37 5.59
N ASN A 48 -27.12 0.47 5.05
CA ASN A 48 -26.79 -0.94 4.98
C ASN A 48 -26.09 -1.24 3.66
N ILE A 49 -25.07 -2.09 3.68
CA ILE A 49 -24.41 -2.56 2.45
C ILE A 49 -25.33 -3.55 1.72
N LYS A 50 -25.75 -3.20 0.51
CA LYS A 50 -26.54 -4.06 -0.38
C LYS A 50 -25.66 -5.06 -1.11
N SER A 51 -24.49 -4.62 -1.59
CA SER A 51 -23.57 -5.46 -2.35
C SER A 51 -22.16 -4.88 -2.36
N THR A 52 -21.19 -5.76 -2.64
CA THR A 52 -19.80 -5.40 -2.91
C THR A 52 -19.34 -6.08 -4.19
N GLY A 53 -18.80 -5.28 -5.11
CA GLY A 53 -18.14 -5.74 -6.32
C GLY A 53 -16.64 -5.54 -6.24
N VAL A 54 -15.86 -6.45 -6.86
CA VAL A 54 -14.40 -6.40 -6.88
C VAL A 54 -13.86 -6.81 -8.23
N HIS A 55 -12.73 -6.20 -8.63
CA HIS A 55 -12.02 -6.62 -9.84
C HIS A 55 -10.99 -7.70 -9.49
N HIS A 56 -11.11 -8.87 -10.13
CA HIS A 56 -10.22 -10.02 -9.88
C HIS A 56 -9.03 -10.12 -10.84
N GLY A 57 -8.89 -9.18 -11.79
CA GLY A 57 -7.79 -9.13 -12.74
C GLY A 57 -8.20 -9.27 -14.21
N PRO A 58 -7.23 -9.38 -15.11
CA PRO A 58 -7.48 -9.39 -16.55
C PRO A 58 -8.49 -10.46 -16.97
N GLY A 59 -9.42 -10.07 -17.84
CA GLY A 59 -10.48 -10.96 -18.35
C GLY A 59 -11.67 -11.16 -17.41
N THR A 60 -11.66 -10.53 -16.23
CA THR A 60 -12.80 -10.52 -15.30
C THR A 60 -13.55 -9.19 -15.35
N ASN A 61 -14.77 -9.16 -14.82
CA ASN A 61 -15.55 -7.93 -14.71
C ASN A 61 -14.82 -6.88 -13.87
N HIS A 62 -14.95 -5.60 -14.24
CA HIS A 62 -14.59 -4.51 -13.35
C HIS A 62 -15.50 -4.50 -12.12
N ALA A 63 -15.07 -3.84 -11.05
CA ALA A 63 -15.75 -3.88 -9.76
C ALA A 63 -17.22 -3.42 -9.84
N GLU A 64 -17.51 -2.39 -10.63
CA GLU A 64 -18.84 -1.87 -10.85
C GLU A 64 -19.73 -2.90 -11.56
N ILE A 65 -19.20 -3.54 -12.60
CA ILE A 65 -19.93 -4.57 -13.35
C ILE A 65 -20.13 -5.82 -12.50
N ASP A 66 -19.11 -6.24 -11.75
CA ASP A 66 -19.23 -7.34 -10.79
C ASP A 66 -20.33 -7.06 -9.73
N LEU A 67 -20.42 -5.82 -9.25
CA LEU A 67 -21.49 -5.38 -8.35
C LEU A 67 -22.87 -5.47 -9.02
N LEU A 68 -23.01 -4.99 -10.26
CA LEU A 68 -24.28 -5.01 -11.00
C LEU A 68 -24.78 -6.42 -11.32
N THR A 69 -23.88 -7.42 -11.37
CA THR A 69 -24.30 -8.83 -11.51
C THR A 69 -24.98 -9.39 -10.27
N LYS A 70 -24.80 -8.74 -9.11
CA LYS A 70 -25.26 -9.23 -7.79
C LYS A 70 -26.48 -8.50 -7.26
N THR A 71 -26.73 -7.25 -7.72
CA THR A 71 -27.79 -6.40 -7.19
C THR A 71 -28.19 -5.33 -8.19
N THR A 72 -29.39 -4.77 -7.97
CA THR A 72 -29.87 -3.58 -8.67
C THR A 72 -29.60 -2.32 -7.83
N ILE A 73 -29.50 -1.19 -8.50
CA ILE A 73 -29.28 0.13 -7.87
C ILE A 73 -30.62 0.87 -7.84
N ASP A 74 -31.04 1.31 -6.67
CA ASP A 74 -32.20 2.18 -6.47
C ASP A 74 -31.76 3.66 -6.44
N THR A 75 -32.71 4.57 -6.64
CA THR A 75 -32.44 6.03 -6.77
C THR A 75 -31.74 6.62 -5.54
N ASP A 76 -32.08 6.12 -4.34
CA ASP A 76 -31.54 6.65 -3.06
C ASP A 76 -30.27 5.90 -2.59
N ASP A 77 -29.80 4.92 -3.37
CA ASP A 77 -28.58 4.20 -3.07
C ASP A 77 -27.35 5.10 -3.28
N VAL A 78 -26.27 4.78 -2.56
CA VAL A 78 -24.97 5.44 -2.72
C VAL A 78 -23.92 4.42 -3.12
N LEU A 79 -23.25 4.66 -4.24
CA LEU A 79 -22.14 3.84 -4.72
C LEU A 79 -20.83 4.44 -4.27
N TYR A 80 -20.02 3.67 -3.54
CA TYR A 80 -18.63 3.98 -3.18
C TYR A 80 -17.70 3.17 -4.08
N VAL A 81 -16.80 3.82 -4.80
CA VAL A 81 -15.83 3.15 -5.68
C VAL A 81 -14.44 3.70 -5.43
N THR A 82 -13.45 2.82 -5.32
CA THR A 82 -12.07 3.21 -4.96
C THR A 82 -11.33 3.95 -6.05
N LEU A 83 -11.76 3.84 -7.32
CA LEU A 83 -11.17 4.48 -8.50
C LEU A 83 -12.28 4.95 -9.43
N GLU A 84 -12.05 6.04 -10.18
CA GLU A 84 -12.97 6.53 -11.20
C GLU A 84 -13.40 5.40 -12.15
N PRO A 85 -14.72 5.15 -12.34
CA PRO A 85 -15.22 4.14 -13.26
C PRO A 85 -14.71 4.37 -14.68
N CYS A 86 -14.31 3.32 -15.39
CA CYS A 86 -13.72 3.46 -16.72
C CYS A 86 -14.69 4.11 -17.72
N PHE A 87 -14.15 4.98 -18.57
CA PHE A 87 -14.91 5.66 -19.64
C PHE A 87 -14.78 4.94 -20.98
N HIS A 88 -13.65 4.29 -21.23
CA HIS A 88 -13.38 3.59 -22.48
C HIS A 88 -14.07 2.21 -22.50
N ALA A 89 -14.46 1.79 -23.69
CA ALA A 89 -14.96 0.45 -23.95
C ALA A 89 -13.89 -0.30 -24.76
N ASP A 90 -13.13 -1.19 -24.10
CA ASP A 90 -12.15 -2.05 -24.77
C ASP A 90 -12.78 -3.43 -25.07
N SER A 91 -12.60 -4.39 -24.16
CA SER A 91 -13.19 -5.74 -24.26
C SER A 91 -14.58 -5.85 -23.60
N SER A 92 -15.01 -4.83 -22.88
CA SER A 92 -16.30 -4.73 -22.16
C SER A 92 -16.88 -3.32 -22.30
N PRO A 93 -18.21 -3.14 -22.12
CA PRO A 93 -18.81 -1.82 -22.06
C PRO A 93 -18.16 -0.93 -20.99
N SER A 94 -18.18 0.39 -21.21
CA SER A 94 -17.71 1.37 -20.24
C SER A 94 -18.51 1.26 -18.93
N CYS A 95 -17.82 1.11 -17.79
CA CYS A 95 -18.48 1.10 -16.48
C CYS A 95 -19.30 2.36 -16.23
N ALA A 96 -18.82 3.52 -16.70
CA ALA A 96 -19.55 4.78 -16.56
C ALA A 96 -20.90 4.76 -17.32
N VAL A 97 -20.95 4.17 -18.51
CA VAL A 97 -22.18 4.03 -19.30
C VAL A 97 -23.12 3.03 -18.64
N GLU A 98 -22.62 1.88 -18.20
CA GLU A 98 -23.45 0.87 -17.52
C GLU A 98 -24.05 1.40 -16.22
N LEU A 99 -23.32 2.19 -15.44
CA LEU A 99 -23.84 2.83 -14.24
C LEU A 99 -24.95 3.85 -14.57
N LEU A 100 -24.84 4.60 -15.68
CA LEU A 100 -25.89 5.53 -16.11
C LEU A 100 -27.16 4.84 -16.58
N ASN A 101 -27.06 3.58 -17.03
CA ASN A 101 -28.23 2.76 -17.40
C ASN A 101 -29.00 2.24 -16.16
N THR A 102 -28.52 2.54 -14.94
CA THR A 102 -29.18 2.22 -13.67
C THR A 102 -29.92 3.44 -13.11
N SER A 103 -30.55 3.26 -11.95
CA SER A 103 -31.18 4.37 -11.19
C SER A 103 -30.18 5.19 -10.35
N LEU A 104 -28.88 4.99 -10.49
CA LEU A 104 -27.84 5.65 -9.69
C LEU A 104 -27.94 7.18 -9.74
N LYS A 105 -27.92 7.80 -8.55
CA LYS A 105 -27.89 9.28 -8.40
C LYS A 105 -26.73 9.75 -7.55
N ASN A 106 -26.19 8.93 -6.66
CA ASN A 106 -25.16 9.32 -5.71
C ASN A 106 -23.94 8.41 -5.83
N ILE A 107 -22.76 9.00 -6.06
CA ILE A 107 -21.49 8.27 -6.16
C ILE A 107 -20.39 8.96 -5.36
N VAL A 108 -19.61 8.19 -4.61
CA VAL A 108 -18.41 8.61 -3.91
C VAL A 108 -17.20 7.92 -4.56
N ILE A 109 -16.27 8.70 -5.08
CA ILE A 109 -15.10 8.23 -5.83
C ILE A 109 -13.84 8.44 -4.99
N GLY A 110 -13.04 7.38 -4.82
CA GLY A 110 -11.80 7.40 -4.06
C GLY A 110 -10.67 8.19 -4.73
N ASP A 111 -10.49 8.04 -6.03
CA ASP A 111 -9.51 8.80 -6.81
C ASP A 111 -9.95 8.92 -8.27
N LYS A 112 -9.46 9.96 -8.96
CA LYS A 112 -9.54 10.03 -10.42
C LYS A 112 -8.62 8.99 -11.04
N ASP A 113 -9.04 8.42 -12.15
CA ASP A 113 -8.15 7.57 -12.93
C ASP A 113 -7.03 8.42 -13.59
N VAL A 114 -5.83 7.88 -13.59
CA VAL A 114 -4.67 8.50 -14.27
C VAL A 114 -4.57 8.09 -15.74
N ASP A 115 -5.35 7.09 -16.18
CA ASP A 115 -5.42 6.70 -17.58
C ASP A 115 -6.08 7.81 -18.42
N PRO A 116 -5.41 8.40 -19.40
CA PRO A 116 -5.95 9.50 -20.21
C PRO A 116 -7.22 9.12 -21.00
N ARG A 117 -7.51 7.83 -21.15
CA ARG A 117 -8.75 7.34 -21.76
C ARG A 117 -9.97 7.54 -20.82
N THR A 118 -9.74 7.61 -19.51
CA THR A 118 -10.76 7.77 -18.46
C THR A 118 -10.64 9.11 -17.75
N ASN A 119 -9.47 9.54 -17.34
CA ASN A 119 -9.16 10.69 -16.47
C ASN A 119 -10.14 11.86 -16.57
N GLY A 120 -11.06 11.94 -15.63
CA GLY A 120 -12.09 12.98 -15.52
C GLY A 120 -13.28 12.85 -16.46
N LYS A 121 -13.23 11.98 -17.48
CA LYS A 121 -14.29 11.87 -18.50
C LYS A 121 -15.56 11.25 -17.94
N SER A 122 -15.42 10.22 -17.10
CA SER A 122 -16.58 9.61 -16.43
C SER A 122 -17.21 10.57 -15.43
N ILE A 123 -16.40 11.35 -14.73
CA ILE A 123 -16.86 12.39 -13.81
C ILE A 123 -17.66 13.43 -14.56
N GLU A 124 -17.16 13.90 -15.71
CA GLU A 124 -17.88 14.88 -16.55
C GLU A 124 -19.17 14.28 -17.08
N LEU A 125 -19.14 13.05 -17.56
CA LEU A 125 -20.33 12.32 -18.04
C LEU A 125 -21.38 12.22 -16.93
N PHE A 126 -21.01 11.84 -15.72
CA PHE A 126 -21.92 11.73 -14.58
C PHE A 126 -22.52 13.08 -14.19
N LYS A 127 -21.74 14.15 -14.14
CA LYS A 127 -22.23 15.52 -13.88
C LYS A 127 -23.24 15.96 -14.90
N ASN A 128 -22.97 15.73 -16.18
CA ASN A 128 -23.85 16.11 -17.28
C ASN A 128 -25.18 15.35 -17.25
N ASN A 129 -25.22 14.16 -16.60
CA ASN A 129 -26.42 13.37 -16.38
C ASN A 129 -27.04 13.52 -14.98
N GLY A 130 -26.61 14.53 -14.21
CA GLY A 130 -27.23 14.93 -12.95
C GLY A 130 -26.91 14.04 -11.76
N LEU A 131 -25.81 13.29 -11.79
CA LEU A 131 -25.34 12.53 -10.64
C LEU A 131 -24.68 13.46 -9.63
N ASN A 132 -24.94 13.23 -8.34
CA ASN A 132 -24.23 13.84 -7.22
C ASN A 132 -22.91 13.08 -6.98
N ILE A 133 -21.77 13.76 -7.14
CA ILE A 133 -20.46 13.17 -7.05
C ILE A 133 -19.72 13.75 -5.84
N GLN A 134 -19.24 12.87 -4.98
CA GLN A 134 -18.34 13.22 -3.87
C GLN A 134 -16.98 12.50 -4.06
N PHE A 135 -15.94 13.02 -3.39
CA PHE A 135 -14.61 12.45 -3.45
C PHE A 135 -14.06 12.17 -2.05
N GLU A 136 -13.45 10.99 -1.90
CA GLU A 136 -12.65 10.63 -0.73
C GLU A 136 -11.25 10.23 -1.20
N TYR A 137 -10.44 11.25 -1.54
CA TYR A 137 -9.15 11.12 -2.22
C TYR A 137 -8.13 10.25 -1.50
N ASN A 138 -7.18 9.71 -2.28
CA ASN A 138 -6.05 8.85 -1.92
C ASN A 138 -6.38 7.38 -1.67
N ALA A 139 -7.60 6.92 -1.89
CA ALA A 139 -7.94 5.51 -1.75
C ALA A 139 -7.15 4.63 -2.74
N ASN A 140 -7.13 5.00 -4.02
CA ASN A 140 -6.35 4.28 -5.04
C ASN A 140 -4.84 4.38 -4.79
N ASN A 141 -4.36 5.53 -4.34
CA ASN A 141 -2.95 5.71 -3.96
C ASN A 141 -2.50 4.80 -2.81
N LEU A 142 -3.42 4.48 -1.90
CA LEU A 142 -3.16 3.53 -0.81
C LEU A 142 -3.20 2.08 -1.32
N ILE A 143 -4.16 1.75 -2.19
CA ILE A 143 -4.39 0.38 -2.68
C ILE A 143 -3.41 0.00 -3.79
N ASN A 144 -3.13 0.91 -4.72
CA ASN A 144 -2.37 0.69 -5.95
C ASN A 144 -1.23 1.71 -6.10
N PRO A 145 -0.24 1.71 -5.22
CA PRO A 145 0.81 2.74 -5.25
C PRO A 145 1.60 2.77 -6.57
N HIS A 146 1.71 1.63 -7.27
CA HIS A 146 2.40 1.50 -8.55
C HIS A 146 1.58 2.04 -9.75
N TYR A 147 0.25 2.03 -9.66
CA TYR A 147 -0.63 2.36 -10.79
C TYR A 147 -0.44 3.80 -11.29
N LEU A 148 -0.31 4.74 -10.36
CA LEU A 148 -0.02 6.14 -10.67
C LEU A 148 1.31 6.30 -11.43
N ASN A 149 2.37 5.69 -10.93
CA ASN A 149 3.70 5.82 -11.51
C ASN A 149 3.79 5.18 -12.89
N GLN A 150 3.17 4.02 -13.11
CA GLN A 150 3.16 3.34 -14.41
C GLN A 150 2.49 4.17 -15.51
N LYS A 151 1.45 4.92 -15.20
CA LYS A 151 0.72 5.73 -16.18
C LYS A 151 1.36 7.09 -16.44
N ILE A 152 2.00 7.68 -15.42
CA ILE A 152 2.69 8.97 -15.56
C ILE A 152 4.09 8.77 -16.17
N ASN A 153 4.83 7.77 -15.70
CA ASN A 153 6.20 7.47 -16.09
C ASN A 153 6.26 6.03 -16.62
N LYS A 154 6.16 5.82 -17.91
CA LYS A 154 6.00 4.53 -18.62
C LYS A 154 6.85 3.32 -18.20
N ASN A 155 7.75 3.45 -17.21
CA ASN A 155 8.64 2.38 -16.73
C ASN A 155 8.92 2.45 -15.22
N SER A 156 8.11 3.11 -14.43
CA SER A 156 8.47 3.31 -13.04
C SER A 156 7.89 2.26 -12.12
N ASN A 157 8.77 1.46 -11.59
CA ASN A 157 8.53 0.71 -10.36
C ASN A 157 8.33 1.70 -9.21
N THR A 158 7.52 1.34 -8.23
CA THR A 158 7.25 2.22 -7.09
C THR A 158 7.97 1.73 -5.85
N ILE A 159 8.71 2.62 -5.20
CA ILE A 159 9.44 2.33 -3.97
C ILE A 159 8.90 3.18 -2.84
N ILE A 160 8.43 2.50 -1.81
CA ILE A 160 7.83 3.12 -0.64
C ILE A 160 8.74 2.89 0.56
N GLY A 161 9.09 3.94 1.27
CA GLY A 161 9.75 3.84 2.56
C GLY A 161 8.76 3.88 3.72
N LYS A 162 9.01 3.09 4.76
CA LYS A 162 8.24 3.17 6.00
C LYS A 162 9.15 3.03 7.20
N ILE A 163 9.00 3.93 8.16
CA ILE A 163 9.69 3.84 9.44
C ILE A 163 8.74 4.14 10.60
N ALA A 164 8.99 3.49 11.73
CA ALA A 164 8.40 3.85 13.02
C ALA A 164 9.51 4.32 13.96
N SER A 165 9.27 5.42 14.67
CA SER A 165 10.23 5.94 15.64
C SER A 165 9.54 6.51 16.89
N SER A 166 10.29 6.58 17.98
CA SER A 166 9.93 7.35 19.17
C SER A 166 9.96 8.85 18.89
N GLN A 167 9.51 9.67 19.85
CA GLN A 167 9.58 11.13 19.79
C GLN A 167 11.01 11.64 19.56
N ASN A 168 11.99 11.02 20.18
CA ASN A 168 13.41 11.36 20.08
C ASN A 168 14.18 10.48 19.05
N ASN A 169 13.44 9.93 18.07
CA ASN A 169 13.93 9.24 16.87
C ASN A 169 14.63 7.89 17.09
N TYR A 170 14.34 7.16 18.17
CA TYR A 170 14.76 5.77 18.27
C TYR A 170 13.83 4.86 17.44
N ILE A 171 14.42 3.90 16.74
CA ILE A 171 13.74 2.91 15.89
C ILE A 171 13.78 1.49 16.49
N TYR A 172 14.47 1.31 17.59
CA TYR A 172 14.54 0.09 18.37
C TYR A 172 14.79 0.44 19.85
N ASN A 173 14.15 -0.30 20.76
CA ASN A 173 14.34 -0.19 22.21
C ASN A 173 14.92 -1.52 22.73
N ASP A 174 16.08 -1.46 23.38
CA ASP A 174 16.77 -2.63 23.93
C ASP A 174 16.40 -2.91 25.41
N GLN A 175 15.64 -2.02 26.04
CA GLN A 175 15.27 -2.11 27.45
C GLN A 175 13.93 -2.81 27.72
N THR A 176 13.15 -3.08 26.68
CA THR A 176 11.81 -3.70 26.82
C THR A 176 11.68 -4.93 25.93
N GLU A 177 10.91 -5.92 26.41
CA GLU A 177 10.48 -7.06 25.56
C GLU A 177 9.47 -6.64 24.49
N ASP A 178 8.81 -5.50 24.66
CA ASP A 178 7.87 -4.95 23.70
C ASP A 178 8.68 -4.33 22.53
N LYS A 179 8.66 -5.03 21.42
CA LYS A 179 9.37 -4.64 20.19
C LYS A 179 8.71 -3.49 19.42
N TYR A 180 7.51 -3.07 19.83
CA TYR A 180 6.74 -2.08 19.06
C TYR A 180 6.90 -0.68 19.66
N ILE A 181 7.42 0.24 18.84
CA ILE A 181 7.54 1.67 19.18
C ILE A 181 6.21 2.39 18.89
N SER A 182 5.41 1.83 18.00
CA SER A 182 4.17 2.41 17.52
C SER A 182 2.94 1.68 18.07
N ASN A 183 1.83 2.42 18.22
CA ASN A 183 0.57 1.89 18.70
C ASN A 183 -0.11 0.93 17.71
N ASP A 184 -1.18 0.26 18.16
CA ASP A 184 -1.94 -0.72 17.37
C ASP A 184 -2.49 -0.16 16.05
N ILE A 185 -2.90 1.12 16.02
CA ILE A 185 -3.41 1.77 14.81
C ILE A 185 -2.30 1.90 13.77
N SER A 186 -1.12 2.36 14.19
CA SER A 186 0.06 2.47 13.33
C SER A 186 0.52 1.10 12.82
N LEU A 187 0.45 0.06 13.66
CA LEU A 187 0.73 -1.32 13.26
C LEU A 187 -0.28 -1.83 12.23
N ALA A 188 -1.57 -1.59 12.43
CA ALA A 188 -2.61 -1.99 11.48
C ALA A 188 -2.47 -1.27 10.13
N LEU A 189 -2.18 0.03 10.12
CA LEU A 189 -1.88 0.77 8.90
C LEU A 189 -0.61 0.25 8.21
N THR A 190 0.40 -0.18 8.96
CA THR A 190 1.59 -0.85 8.40
C THR A 190 1.20 -2.15 7.68
N HIS A 191 0.29 -2.97 8.25
CA HIS A 191 -0.19 -4.18 7.58
C HIS A 191 -1.05 -3.87 6.34
N ILE A 192 -1.79 -2.77 6.32
CA ILE A 192 -2.49 -2.28 5.13
C ILE A 192 -1.49 -1.89 4.04
N LEU A 193 -0.41 -1.16 4.39
CA LEU A 193 0.66 -0.85 3.44
C LEU A 193 1.33 -2.10 2.88
N ARG A 194 1.58 -3.12 3.70
CA ARG A 194 2.11 -4.42 3.23
C ARG A 194 1.19 -5.09 2.22
N ALA A 195 -0.12 -5.04 2.45
CA ALA A 195 -1.11 -5.63 1.54
C ALA A 195 -1.25 -4.88 0.20
N SER A 196 -0.79 -3.62 0.14
CA SER A 196 -0.88 -2.77 -1.04
C SER A 196 0.29 -2.93 -2.02
N VAL A 197 1.37 -3.62 -1.62
CA VAL A 197 2.60 -3.76 -2.40
C VAL A 197 2.86 -5.19 -2.82
N ASP A 198 3.69 -5.38 -3.86
CA ASP A 198 4.06 -6.71 -4.36
C ASP A 198 5.24 -7.30 -3.58
N GLY A 199 6.15 -6.45 -3.09
CA GLY A 199 7.32 -6.86 -2.33
C GLY A 199 7.52 -6.04 -1.06
N ILE A 200 8.11 -6.68 -0.04
CA ILE A 200 8.56 -6.04 1.20
C ILE A 200 10.04 -6.34 1.42
N ALA A 201 10.82 -5.33 1.76
CA ALA A 201 12.25 -5.49 1.97
C ALA A 201 12.74 -4.89 3.29
N ILE A 202 13.71 -5.57 3.88
CA ILE A 202 14.45 -5.14 5.07
C ILE A 202 15.95 -5.34 4.86
N GLY A 203 16.76 -4.74 5.72
CA GLY A 203 18.21 -5.02 5.78
C GLY A 203 18.53 -6.28 6.59
N LYS A 204 19.72 -6.84 6.35
CA LYS A 204 20.26 -8.01 7.07
C LYS A 204 20.13 -7.87 8.60
N ASN A 205 20.56 -6.75 9.15
CA ASN A 205 20.55 -6.55 10.60
C ASN A 205 19.15 -6.58 11.20
N THR A 206 18.15 -6.06 10.49
CA THR A 206 16.75 -6.15 10.90
C THR A 206 16.27 -7.60 10.95
N LEU A 207 16.65 -8.43 9.96
CA LEU A 207 16.35 -9.88 10.00
C LEU A 207 17.00 -10.56 11.21
N LEU A 208 18.28 -10.27 11.47
CA LEU A 208 19.05 -10.93 12.53
C LEU A 208 18.59 -10.55 13.94
N ILE A 209 18.22 -9.28 14.15
CA ILE A 209 17.83 -8.75 15.47
C ILE A 209 16.37 -9.07 15.76
N ASP A 210 15.46 -8.77 14.82
CA ASP A 210 14.02 -8.77 15.06
C ASP A 210 13.33 -10.05 14.59
N SER A 211 13.96 -10.78 13.66
CA SER A 211 13.35 -11.95 12.99
C SER A 211 11.88 -11.70 12.58
N PRO A 212 11.59 -10.61 11.85
CA PRO A 212 10.21 -10.19 11.58
C PRO A 212 9.54 -11.15 10.60
N LYS A 213 8.25 -11.40 10.78
CA LYS A 213 7.48 -12.29 9.88
C LYS A 213 7.25 -11.71 8.50
N LEU A 214 7.29 -10.39 8.33
CA LEU A 214 7.05 -9.66 7.06
C LEU A 214 5.75 -10.05 6.34
N ASP A 215 4.75 -10.45 7.08
CA ASP A 215 3.44 -10.87 6.61
C ASP A 215 2.36 -9.80 6.85
N VAL A 216 1.20 -10.01 6.23
CA VAL A 216 -0.03 -9.24 6.50
C VAL A 216 -0.82 -10.00 7.57
N ARG A 217 -1.09 -9.35 8.70
CA ARG A 217 -1.87 -9.89 9.82
C ARG A 217 -2.54 -8.76 10.59
N ASN A 218 -3.40 -9.11 11.57
CA ASN A 218 -4.09 -8.15 12.44
C ASN A 218 -4.98 -7.13 11.69
N VAL A 219 -5.30 -7.40 10.43
CA VAL A 219 -6.27 -6.66 9.60
C VAL A 219 -7.13 -7.65 8.84
N ASN A 220 -8.33 -7.25 8.45
CA ASN A 220 -9.26 -8.14 7.72
C ASN A 220 -8.88 -8.24 6.23
N ILE A 221 -7.62 -8.57 5.96
CA ILE A 221 -7.07 -8.78 4.62
C ILE A 221 -6.44 -10.17 4.59
N LYS A 222 -6.82 -10.98 3.60
CA LYS A 222 -6.36 -12.36 3.43
C LYS A 222 -5.59 -12.49 2.11
N ASP A 223 -4.63 -13.43 2.07
CA ASP A 223 -3.91 -13.85 0.86
C ASP A 223 -3.19 -12.71 0.08
N SER A 224 -2.90 -11.59 0.74
CA SER A 224 -2.21 -10.43 0.17
C SER A 224 -0.80 -10.24 0.76
N ASN A 225 -0.10 -11.33 1.05
CA ASN A 225 1.28 -11.25 1.54
C ASN A 225 2.23 -10.85 0.40
N PRO A 226 3.06 -9.82 0.60
CA PRO A 226 4.09 -9.43 -0.35
C PRO A 226 5.23 -10.45 -0.39
N ILE A 227 5.98 -10.48 -1.50
CA ILE A 227 7.24 -11.22 -1.62
C ILE A 227 8.24 -10.64 -0.62
N LYS A 228 8.85 -11.52 0.20
CA LYS A 228 9.77 -11.13 1.26
C LYS A 228 11.19 -11.04 0.74
N ILE A 229 11.88 -9.93 1.01
CA ILE A 229 13.19 -9.61 0.47
C ILE A 229 14.10 -9.15 1.61
N VAL A 230 15.35 -9.61 1.62
CA VAL A 230 16.39 -9.15 2.54
C VAL A 230 17.59 -8.66 1.76
N PHE A 231 17.95 -7.40 1.95
CA PHE A 231 19.21 -6.86 1.46
C PHE A 231 20.35 -7.36 2.35
N TRP A 232 21.00 -8.45 1.91
CA TRP A 232 22.02 -9.15 2.67
C TRP A 232 23.41 -8.51 2.51
N GLY A 233 23.74 -8.05 1.30
CA GLY A 233 25.02 -7.42 0.99
C GLY A 233 26.14 -8.43 0.72
N ALA A 234 27.34 -8.13 1.19
CA ALA A 234 28.57 -8.87 0.86
C ALA A 234 28.94 -9.99 1.85
N ASP A 235 28.15 -10.22 2.90
CA ASP A 235 28.48 -11.22 3.91
C ASP A 235 28.29 -12.64 3.36
N PRO A 236 29.37 -13.47 3.26
CA PRO A 236 29.27 -14.81 2.73
C PRO A 236 28.58 -15.82 3.66
N ASN A 237 28.35 -15.47 4.94
CA ASN A 237 27.74 -16.37 5.93
C ASN A 237 26.21 -16.36 5.80
N ILE A 238 25.70 -16.89 4.69
CA ILE A 238 24.27 -16.83 4.35
C ILE A 238 23.55 -18.19 4.41
N ASP A 239 24.26 -19.33 4.26
CA ASP A 239 23.67 -20.67 4.05
C ASP A 239 22.65 -21.07 5.13
N SER A 240 23.00 -20.84 6.40
CA SER A 240 22.10 -21.14 7.51
C SER A 240 20.82 -20.30 7.50
N HIS A 241 20.89 -19.09 6.95
CA HIS A 241 19.75 -18.18 6.84
C HIS A 241 18.86 -18.54 5.66
N ILE A 242 19.43 -18.94 4.53
CA ILE A 242 18.70 -19.48 3.37
C ILE A 242 17.88 -20.69 3.80
N SER A 243 18.51 -21.65 4.49
CA SER A 243 17.83 -22.87 4.95
C SER A 243 16.72 -22.59 5.96
N LYS A 244 16.91 -21.59 6.84
CA LYS A 244 15.93 -21.19 7.86
C LYS A 244 14.75 -20.39 7.29
N HIS A 245 14.95 -19.66 6.19
CA HIS A 245 14.00 -18.71 5.62
C HIS A 245 13.77 -18.96 4.13
N SER A 246 13.23 -20.12 3.79
CA SER A 246 13.01 -20.55 2.40
C SER A 246 11.99 -19.69 1.63
N ASP A 247 11.20 -18.88 2.33
CA ASP A 247 10.19 -17.95 1.79
C ASP A 247 10.72 -16.52 1.63
N ILE A 248 12.03 -16.31 1.82
CA ILE A 248 12.70 -15.01 1.70
C ILE A 248 13.68 -15.03 0.52
N TYR A 249 13.66 -13.98 -0.30
CA TYR A 249 14.69 -13.73 -1.29
C TYR A 249 15.82 -12.87 -0.70
N PHE A 250 17.07 -13.33 -0.88
CA PHE A 250 18.26 -12.65 -0.38
C PHE A 250 18.97 -11.92 -1.52
N ILE A 251 19.20 -10.63 -1.34
CA ILE A 251 19.91 -9.79 -2.31
C ILE A 251 21.36 -9.66 -1.85
N THR A 252 22.29 -10.18 -2.66
CA THR A 252 23.71 -10.27 -2.32
C THR A 252 24.57 -9.54 -3.35
N SER A 253 25.80 -9.16 -2.96
CA SER A 253 26.82 -8.64 -3.89
C SER A 253 27.74 -9.74 -4.43
N PHE A 254 27.40 -11.01 -4.22
CA PHE A 254 28.11 -12.19 -4.72
C PHE A 254 27.14 -13.21 -5.28
N THR A 255 27.65 -14.14 -6.10
CA THR A 255 26.84 -15.24 -6.68
C THR A 255 26.67 -16.37 -5.67
N HIS A 256 25.52 -17.03 -5.69
CA HIS A 256 25.20 -18.19 -4.87
C HIS A 256 24.34 -19.16 -5.68
N GLN A 257 24.34 -20.47 -5.32
CA GLN A 257 23.62 -21.50 -6.08
C GLN A 257 22.14 -21.63 -5.71
N ALA A 258 21.71 -21.09 -4.57
CA ALA A 258 20.32 -21.19 -4.15
C ALA A 258 19.40 -20.29 -4.99
N ASP A 259 18.23 -20.79 -5.37
CA ASP A 259 17.25 -20.11 -6.24
C ASP A 259 16.67 -18.82 -5.61
N ASN A 260 16.66 -18.74 -4.29
CA ASN A 260 16.18 -17.56 -3.57
C ASN A 260 17.29 -16.55 -3.25
N VAL A 261 18.47 -16.67 -3.87
CA VAL A 261 19.55 -15.68 -3.79
C VAL A 261 19.71 -14.97 -5.12
N ILE A 262 19.53 -13.66 -5.12
CA ILE A 262 19.63 -12.81 -6.29
C ILE A 262 20.89 -11.95 -6.20
N PRO A 263 21.93 -12.23 -7.02
CA PRO A 263 23.14 -11.44 -7.02
C PRO A 263 22.93 -10.11 -7.76
N ILE A 264 23.30 -9.02 -7.10
CA ILE A 264 23.37 -7.68 -7.69
C ILE A 264 24.81 -7.21 -7.51
N LEU A 265 25.63 -7.46 -8.53
CA LEU A 265 27.10 -7.41 -8.46
C LEU A 265 27.71 -6.01 -8.68
N ASN A 266 26.92 -4.97 -8.93
CA ASN A 266 27.42 -3.63 -9.25
C ASN A 266 27.26 -2.67 -8.08
N ASP A 267 28.19 -1.73 -7.95
CA ASP A 267 28.17 -0.63 -6.97
C ASP A 267 26.92 0.25 -7.06
N ASN A 268 26.30 0.31 -8.25
CA ASN A 268 24.98 0.89 -8.44
C ASN A 268 23.94 -0.22 -8.39
N PHE A 269 23.27 -0.31 -7.26
CA PHE A 269 22.18 -1.26 -6.99
C PHE A 269 21.12 -1.21 -8.10
N ASP A 270 21.12 -2.20 -9.00
CA ASP A 270 20.17 -2.26 -10.12
C ASP A 270 18.79 -2.75 -9.65
N LEU A 271 18.00 -1.79 -9.17
CA LEU A 271 16.62 -2.05 -8.75
C LEU A 271 15.76 -2.61 -9.89
N ASN A 272 15.98 -2.20 -11.15
CA ASN A 272 15.20 -2.71 -12.28
C ASN A 272 15.41 -4.21 -12.47
N LYS A 273 16.64 -4.70 -12.25
CA LYS A 273 16.92 -6.13 -12.26
C LYS A 273 16.18 -6.86 -11.15
N LEU A 274 16.13 -6.29 -9.94
CA LEU A 274 15.36 -6.85 -8.81
C LEU A 274 13.88 -6.95 -9.15
N PHE A 275 13.27 -5.86 -9.60
CA PHE A 275 11.86 -5.79 -9.96
C PHE A 275 11.51 -6.81 -11.06
N LYS A 276 12.34 -6.91 -12.09
CA LYS A 276 12.16 -7.87 -13.19
C LYS A 276 12.30 -9.33 -12.73
N ASN A 277 13.33 -9.65 -11.95
CA ASN A 277 13.57 -11.01 -11.49
C ASN A 277 12.45 -11.55 -10.60
N LEU A 278 11.87 -10.68 -9.77
CA LEU A 278 10.80 -11.04 -8.85
C LEU A 278 9.40 -10.80 -9.43
N ASN A 279 9.31 -10.25 -10.64
CA ASN A 279 8.05 -9.86 -11.29
C ASN A 279 7.15 -9.01 -10.36
N ILE A 280 7.75 -7.96 -9.76
CA ILE A 280 7.08 -7.00 -8.87
C ILE A 280 7.14 -5.60 -9.46
N ASN A 281 6.20 -4.73 -9.10
CA ASN A 281 6.15 -3.32 -9.54
C ASN A 281 6.16 -2.34 -8.38
N SER A 282 5.94 -2.83 -7.17
CA SER A 282 5.92 -2.04 -5.95
C SER A 282 6.72 -2.72 -4.84
N LEU A 283 7.52 -1.94 -4.12
CA LEU A 283 8.41 -2.40 -3.06
C LEU A 283 8.27 -1.51 -1.83
N LEU A 284 7.91 -2.11 -0.69
CA LEU A 284 7.92 -1.45 0.61
C LEU A 284 9.24 -1.74 1.34
N ILE A 285 9.95 -0.69 1.71
CA ILE A 285 11.17 -0.78 2.53
C ILE A 285 10.81 -0.47 3.99
N GLU A 286 10.93 -1.46 4.86
CA GLU A 286 10.59 -1.32 6.29
C GLU A 286 11.79 -1.38 7.23
N GLY A 287 13.01 -1.34 6.73
CA GLY A 287 14.05 -1.73 7.61
C GLY A 287 15.26 -0.87 7.77
N GLY A 288 15.72 -0.70 8.97
CA GLY A 288 17.05 -0.31 9.43
C GLY A 288 17.71 0.96 8.84
N ASN A 289 18.56 1.59 9.62
CA ASN A 289 19.30 2.80 9.23
C ASN A 289 20.05 2.68 7.90
N TYR A 290 20.73 1.55 7.69
CA TYR A 290 21.61 1.38 6.53
C TYR A 290 20.83 1.43 5.21
N ILE A 291 19.72 0.72 5.14
CA ILE A 291 18.87 0.71 3.93
C ILE A 291 18.21 2.06 3.72
N HIS A 292 17.61 2.64 4.75
CA HIS A 292 17.00 3.98 4.62
C HIS A 292 18.01 5.04 4.24
N LYS A 293 19.24 5.00 4.77
CA LYS A 293 20.33 5.92 4.39
C LYS A 293 20.62 5.82 2.89
N TYR A 294 20.77 4.60 2.36
CA TYR A 294 21.01 4.41 0.93
C TYR A 294 19.86 4.96 0.06
N PHE A 295 18.61 4.57 0.38
CA PHE A 295 17.45 4.96 -0.43
C PHE A 295 17.14 6.46 -0.34
N THR A 296 17.29 7.09 0.82
CA THR A 296 17.08 8.54 0.97
C THR A 296 18.20 9.36 0.33
N ALA A 297 19.46 8.95 0.46
CA ALA A 297 20.60 9.63 -0.13
C ALA A 297 20.55 9.65 -1.66
N ASN A 298 19.99 8.62 -2.28
CA ASN A 298 19.83 8.49 -3.72
C ASN A 298 18.44 8.94 -4.23
N ALA A 299 17.59 9.52 -3.38
CA ALA A 299 16.23 9.96 -3.71
C ALA A 299 15.38 8.87 -4.41
N LEU A 300 15.45 7.63 -3.91
CA LEU A 300 14.82 6.46 -4.52
C LEU A 300 13.39 6.21 -4.05
N TYR A 301 12.90 6.91 -3.04
CA TYR A 301 11.52 6.77 -2.58
C TYR A 301 10.57 7.62 -3.42
N ASP A 302 9.52 7.02 -3.93
CA ASP A 302 8.37 7.74 -4.50
C ASP A 302 7.46 8.25 -3.39
N LYS A 303 7.39 7.53 -2.27
CA LYS A 303 6.60 7.89 -1.10
C LYS A 303 7.25 7.39 0.17
N PHE A 304 7.10 8.14 1.25
CA PHE A 304 7.64 7.74 2.55
C PHE A 304 6.62 7.94 3.65
N TYR A 305 6.44 6.94 4.51
CA TYR A 305 5.54 6.94 5.66
C TYR A 305 6.34 6.93 6.95
N TRP A 306 6.26 7.99 7.72
CA TRP A 306 6.91 8.10 9.02
C TRP A 306 5.86 8.07 10.14
N PHE A 307 5.82 6.96 10.88
CA PHE A 307 5.05 6.81 12.11
C PHE A 307 5.88 7.24 13.31
N LYS A 308 5.46 8.26 14.03
CA LYS A 308 6.18 8.81 15.16
C LYS A 308 5.34 8.72 16.42
N SER A 309 5.85 7.99 17.45
CA SER A 309 5.25 7.92 18.79
C SER A 309 5.49 9.22 19.56
N THR A 310 4.65 9.52 20.53
CA THR A 310 4.88 10.59 21.52
C THR A 310 5.88 10.18 22.61
N ASP A 311 6.19 8.89 22.73
CA ASP A 311 7.08 8.37 23.77
C ASP A 311 8.56 8.62 23.45
N ASN A 312 9.36 8.81 24.50
CA ASN A 312 10.81 8.85 24.40
C ASN A 312 11.42 7.50 24.77
N ILE A 313 12.43 7.10 24.02
CA ILE A 313 13.25 5.93 24.30
C ILE A 313 14.65 6.40 24.72
N HIS A 314 15.24 5.75 25.73
CA HIS A 314 16.51 6.18 26.31
C HIS A 314 17.69 5.29 25.96
N SER A 315 17.43 4.11 25.37
CA SER A 315 18.46 3.16 24.92
C SER A 315 17.98 2.36 23.71
N GLY A 316 18.90 1.94 22.86
CA GLY A 316 18.62 1.19 21.65
C GLY A 316 19.20 1.82 20.39
N VAL A 317 18.57 1.61 19.24
CA VAL A 317 19.03 2.12 17.95
C VAL A 317 18.29 3.40 17.57
N LYS A 318 19.04 4.48 17.38
CA LYS A 318 18.50 5.76 16.91
C LYS A 318 18.53 5.84 15.39
N LEU A 319 17.50 6.43 14.80
CA LEU A 319 17.52 6.78 13.38
C LEU A 319 18.66 7.78 13.12
N SER A 320 19.48 7.53 12.10
CA SER A 320 20.62 8.40 11.81
C SER A 320 20.16 9.79 11.37
N ASP A 321 20.90 10.80 11.79
CA ASP A 321 20.65 12.19 11.42
C ASP A 321 20.69 12.37 9.89
N GLU A 322 21.56 11.62 9.20
CA GLU A 322 21.67 11.62 7.73
C GLU A 322 20.36 11.20 7.04
N VAL A 323 19.65 10.20 7.57
CA VAL A 323 18.31 9.79 7.05
C VAL A 323 17.31 10.91 7.29
N ILE A 324 17.30 11.49 8.49
CA ILE A 324 16.38 12.56 8.87
C ILE A 324 16.59 13.80 8.00
N GLU A 325 17.84 14.22 7.81
CA GLU A 325 18.21 15.38 6.98
C GLU A 325 17.88 15.12 5.50
N SER A 326 18.21 13.93 4.99
CA SER A 326 17.89 13.57 3.62
C SER A 326 16.38 13.58 3.37
N LEU A 327 15.57 13.06 4.30
CA LEU A 327 14.09 13.11 4.21
C LEU A 327 13.60 14.56 4.18
N LYS A 328 14.09 15.43 5.08
CA LYS A 328 13.67 16.83 5.15
C LYS A 328 14.07 17.65 3.92
N ASN A 329 15.24 17.37 3.34
CA ASN A 329 15.80 18.16 2.25
C ASN A 329 15.34 17.70 0.86
N ARG A 330 15.01 16.43 0.69
CA ARG A 330 14.71 15.84 -0.63
C ARG A 330 13.24 15.49 -0.82
N TYR A 331 12.47 15.36 0.25
CA TYR A 331 11.07 14.94 0.21
C TYR A 331 10.17 16.00 0.85
N LYS A 332 9.01 16.23 0.25
CA LYS A 332 8.02 17.20 0.78
C LYS A 332 6.98 16.47 1.62
N PRO A 333 6.68 16.94 2.84
CA PRO A 333 5.56 16.40 3.60
C PRO A 333 4.25 16.79 2.90
N ILE A 334 3.37 15.79 2.67
CA ILE A 334 2.08 15.98 2.00
C ILE A 334 0.93 15.98 3.01
N ASN A 335 0.90 14.99 3.89
CA ASN A 335 -0.16 14.85 4.87
C ASN A 335 0.39 14.54 6.27
N LYS A 336 -0.38 14.93 7.27
CA LYS A 336 -0.17 14.56 8.67
C LYS A 336 -1.49 14.07 9.26
N PHE A 337 -1.46 12.90 9.87
CA PHE A 337 -2.60 12.28 10.53
C PHE A 337 -2.27 12.00 11.99
N LEU A 338 -3.22 12.28 12.88
CA LEU A 338 -3.12 11.89 14.29
C LEU A 338 -3.69 10.48 14.46
N LEU A 339 -2.91 9.58 15.00
CA LEU A 339 -3.22 8.17 15.23
C LEU A 339 -3.22 7.90 16.75
N LYS A 340 -4.11 8.56 17.48
CA LYS A 340 -4.10 8.67 18.96
C LYS A 340 -2.80 9.34 19.43
N ASP A 341 -1.95 8.59 20.11
CA ASP A 341 -0.63 8.99 20.63
C ASP A 341 0.51 8.90 19.60
N ASN A 342 0.19 8.55 18.38
CA ASN A 342 1.15 8.54 17.28
C ASN A 342 0.78 9.58 16.21
N GLN A 343 1.77 10.00 15.44
CA GLN A 343 1.59 10.83 14.25
C GLN A 343 2.11 10.09 13.02
N LEU A 344 1.32 10.03 11.97
CA LEU A 344 1.77 9.63 10.64
C LEU A 344 2.05 10.87 9.80
N THR A 345 3.26 11.00 9.27
CA THR A 345 3.59 11.97 8.24
C THR A 345 3.92 11.24 6.95
N THR A 346 3.31 11.66 5.83
CA THR A 346 3.62 11.11 4.50
C THR A 346 4.41 12.13 3.69
N TYR A 347 5.38 11.64 2.91
CA TYR A 347 6.27 12.45 2.08
C TYR A 347 6.26 11.93 0.63
N THR A 348 6.52 12.84 -0.34
CA THR A 348 6.82 12.56 -1.76
C THR A 348 7.96 13.39 -2.28
#